data_eb279f71b9659f37ac09a48574dc5748
#
_entry.id   eb279f71b9659f37ac09a48574dc5748
#
_cell.length_a   1.000
_cell.length_b   1.000
_cell.length_c   1.000
_cell.angle_alpha   90.00
_cell.angle_beta   90.00
_cell.angle_gamma   90.00
#
_symmetry.space_group_name_H-M   'P 1'
#
loop_
_entity.id
_entity.type
_entity.pdbx_description
1 polymer ?
#
loop_
_entity_poly.entity_id
_entity_poly.type
_entity_poly.pdbx_seq_one_letter_code
_entity_poly.pdbx_strand_id
1 'polypeptide(L)'
;MKHSGAFEVVRADRAGGEVRHQMAEIFADGFSQWLTYFSRDRDVIVNAFAHMFVMDQFYVALAGDRVAAFGACTDCRSFSLELQSAPLRRYLGWFKGSMAALILKREFQKPFVDPPSETGSVEFIGTALSFRGQGAASAVILHMLDHLPYRNFIIEEVADTNIPAIRLYEKLGFTEYKRKSLSPKQARRSGINHMVSLCLEKA
;
A
#
# COMPACT_ATOMS: atom_id res chain seq x y z
N MET A 1 -17.25 -16.81 -11.97
CA MET A 1 -16.17 -17.82 -11.94
C MET A 1 -15.75 -18.01 -10.51
N LYS A 2 -15.89 -19.21 -9.94
CA LYS A 2 -15.47 -19.51 -8.57
C LYS A 2 -13.94 -19.42 -8.51
N HIS A 3 -13.41 -18.40 -7.86
CA HIS A 3 -12.02 -18.38 -7.47
C HIS A 3 -11.87 -19.34 -6.29
N SER A 4 -11.56 -20.61 -6.58
CA SER A 4 -11.00 -21.54 -5.60
C SER A 4 -9.61 -21.00 -5.25
N GLY A 5 -9.56 -20.04 -4.35
CA GLY A 5 -8.36 -19.28 -4.07
C GLY A 5 -7.47 -20.04 -3.09
N ALA A 6 -6.20 -20.11 -3.42
CA ALA A 6 -5.13 -20.53 -2.52
C ALA A 6 -5.01 -19.61 -1.29
N PHE A 7 -5.78 -18.51 -1.24
CA PHE A 7 -5.70 -17.47 -0.20
C PHE A 7 -7.09 -17.15 0.36
N GLU A 8 -7.18 -17.10 1.67
CA GLU A 8 -8.31 -16.51 2.38
C GLU A 8 -8.10 -15.00 2.52
N VAL A 9 -9.08 -14.18 2.10
CA VAL A 9 -8.97 -12.72 2.23
C VAL A 9 -9.90 -12.24 3.32
N VAL A 10 -9.33 -11.55 4.30
CA VAL A 10 -10.06 -10.98 5.44
C VAL A 10 -9.61 -9.56 5.72
N ARG A 11 -10.44 -8.79 6.44
CA ARG A 11 -10.03 -7.47 6.92
C ARG A 11 -8.97 -7.64 8.02
N ALA A 12 -7.90 -6.84 7.98
CA ALA A 12 -6.70 -7.05 8.78
C ALA A 12 -6.94 -6.95 10.30
N ASP A 13 -7.92 -6.16 10.76
CA ASP A 13 -8.31 -6.07 12.17
C ASP A 13 -8.96 -7.35 12.70
N ARG A 14 -9.40 -8.26 11.82
CA ARG A 14 -10.04 -9.55 12.14
C ARG A 14 -9.11 -10.75 11.97
N ALA A 15 -7.91 -10.54 11.45
CA ALA A 15 -7.01 -11.61 11.03
C ALA A 15 -6.05 -12.13 12.13
N GLY A 16 -6.13 -11.61 13.37
CA GLY A 16 -5.32 -12.08 14.52
C GLY A 16 -4.06 -11.26 14.80
N GLY A 17 -3.34 -11.62 15.88
CA GLY A 17 -2.36 -10.74 16.53
C GLY A 17 -1.09 -10.40 15.73
N GLU A 18 -0.56 -11.33 14.95
CA GLU A 18 0.75 -11.17 14.26
C GLU A 18 0.65 -10.49 12.89
N VAL A 19 -0.56 -10.29 12.37
CA VAL A 19 -0.79 -9.76 11.02
C VAL A 19 -0.17 -8.38 10.83
N ARG A 20 -0.30 -7.49 11.80
CA ARG A 20 0.31 -6.15 11.75
C ARG A 20 1.83 -6.21 11.56
N HIS A 21 2.49 -7.10 12.27
CA HIS A 21 3.95 -7.26 12.17
C HIS A 21 4.35 -7.83 10.82
N GLN A 22 3.65 -8.86 10.33
CA GLN A 22 3.89 -9.43 9.00
C GLN A 22 3.63 -8.42 7.87
N MET A 23 2.62 -7.56 8.00
CA MET A 23 2.41 -6.45 7.06
C MET A 23 3.59 -5.48 7.07
N ALA A 24 4.13 -5.16 8.25
CA ALA A 24 5.29 -4.29 8.36
C ALA A 24 6.55 -4.91 7.75
N GLU A 25 6.74 -6.23 7.85
CA GLU A 25 7.82 -6.95 7.18
C GLU A 25 7.71 -6.84 5.66
N ILE A 26 6.51 -7.09 5.10
CA ILE A 26 6.26 -6.97 3.66
C ILE A 26 6.46 -5.52 3.19
N PHE A 27 6.03 -4.56 4.00
CA PHE A 27 6.24 -3.13 3.73
C PHE A 27 7.73 -2.78 3.70
N ALA A 28 8.49 -3.21 4.70
CA ALA A 28 9.93 -2.99 4.78
C ALA A 28 10.67 -3.54 3.54
N ASP A 29 10.29 -4.75 3.08
CA ASP A 29 10.87 -5.38 1.91
C ASP A 29 10.46 -4.68 0.59
N GLY A 30 9.20 -4.27 0.48
CA GLY A 30 8.66 -3.61 -0.72
C GLY A 30 9.14 -2.17 -0.91
N PHE A 31 9.42 -1.46 0.17
CA PHE A 31 9.81 -0.05 0.16
C PHE A 31 11.27 0.17 0.59
N SER A 32 12.08 -0.89 0.65
CA SER A 32 13.46 -0.86 1.16
C SER A 32 14.31 0.25 0.54
N GLN A 33 14.19 0.51 -0.78
CA GLN A 33 14.92 1.57 -1.48
C GLN A 33 14.68 2.98 -0.92
N TRP A 34 13.50 3.22 -0.31
CA TRP A 34 13.13 4.50 0.30
C TRP A 34 13.45 4.53 1.79
N LEU A 35 13.30 3.39 2.45
CA LEU A 35 13.42 3.25 3.89
C LEU A 35 14.88 3.15 4.36
N THR A 36 15.81 2.73 3.49
CA THR A 36 17.25 2.70 3.78
C THR A 36 17.85 4.05 4.15
N TYR A 37 17.18 5.15 3.81
CA TYR A 37 17.53 6.48 4.29
C TYR A 37 17.39 6.59 5.82
N PHE A 38 16.40 5.94 6.41
CA PHE A 38 16.15 5.98 7.86
C PHE A 38 17.00 4.94 8.60
N SER A 39 17.02 3.70 8.13
CA SER A 39 17.85 2.63 8.67
C SER A 39 18.17 1.58 7.60
N ARG A 40 19.35 0.95 7.70
CA ARG A 40 19.70 -0.24 6.91
C ARG A 40 19.29 -1.53 7.60
N ASP A 41 18.96 -1.46 8.88
CA ASP A 41 18.49 -2.59 9.67
C ASP A 41 16.99 -2.78 9.39
N ARG A 42 16.63 -3.94 8.84
CA ARG A 42 15.27 -4.32 8.47
C ARG A 42 14.36 -4.37 9.70
N ASP A 43 14.85 -4.94 10.79
CA ASP A 43 14.04 -5.12 12.01
C ASP A 43 13.74 -3.77 12.69
N VAL A 44 14.68 -2.85 12.63
CA VAL A 44 14.47 -1.45 13.05
C VAL A 44 13.35 -0.81 12.22
N ILE A 45 13.35 -1.00 10.90
CA ILE A 45 12.30 -0.48 10.01
C ILE A 45 10.95 -1.13 10.32
N VAL A 46 10.89 -2.46 10.42
CA VAL A 46 9.66 -3.20 10.75
C VAL A 46 9.04 -2.66 12.04
N ASN A 47 9.83 -2.58 13.11
CA ASN A 47 9.35 -2.10 14.41
C ASN A 47 8.98 -0.62 14.41
N ALA A 48 9.71 0.21 13.63
CA ALA A 48 9.42 1.64 13.52
C ALA A 48 8.11 1.92 12.80
N PHE A 49 7.72 1.07 11.83
CA PHE A 49 6.58 1.32 10.95
C PHE A 49 5.35 0.45 11.22
N ALA A 50 5.45 -0.63 12.02
CA ALA A 50 4.32 -1.52 12.31
C ALA A 50 3.09 -0.79 12.88
N HIS A 51 3.30 0.29 13.64
CA HIS A 51 2.21 1.05 14.26
C HIS A 51 1.33 1.82 13.29
N MET A 52 1.84 2.13 12.09
CA MET A 52 1.21 3.11 11.19
C MET A 52 -0.07 2.61 10.49
N PHE A 53 -0.27 1.30 10.39
CA PHE A 53 -1.41 0.72 9.66
C PHE A 53 -2.72 0.93 10.41
N VAL A 54 -3.71 1.57 9.79
CA VAL A 54 -5.09 1.66 10.26
C VAL A 54 -5.78 0.36 9.85
N MET A 55 -5.78 -0.63 10.74
CA MET A 55 -6.02 -2.05 10.41
C MET A 55 -7.40 -2.32 9.80
N ASP A 56 -8.40 -1.53 10.11
CA ASP A 56 -9.76 -1.66 9.55
C ASP A 56 -9.88 -1.15 8.11
N GLN A 57 -8.88 -0.41 7.61
CA GLN A 57 -8.76 0.01 6.22
C GLN A 57 -7.99 -1.01 5.35
N PHE A 58 -7.35 -2.00 5.97
CA PHE A 58 -6.53 -3.00 5.27
C PHE A 58 -7.24 -4.35 5.13
N TYR A 59 -6.94 -5.02 4.02
CA TYR A 59 -7.30 -6.40 3.72
C TYR A 59 -6.03 -7.21 3.52
N VAL A 60 -6.03 -8.44 4.01
CA VAL A 60 -4.89 -9.36 3.92
C VAL A 60 -5.31 -10.65 3.24
N ALA A 61 -4.48 -11.16 2.35
CA ALA A 61 -4.58 -12.51 1.80
C ALA A 61 -3.73 -13.44 2.67
N LEU A 62 -4.35 -14.42 3.28
CA LEU A 62 -3.72 -15.39 4.18
C LEU A 62 -3.46 -16.72 3.47
N ALA A 63 -2.29 -17.29 3.71
CA ALA A 63 -1.93 -18.67 3.43
C ALA A 63 -1.63 -19.37 4.76
N GLY A 64 -2.64 -19.98 5.36
CA GLY A 64 -2.62 -20.40 6.77
C GLY A 64 -2.52 -19.20 7.71
N ASP A 65 -1.49 -19.17 8.53
CA ASP A 65 -1.17 -18.08 9.47
C ASP A 65 -0.27 -16.97 8.89
N ARG A 66 0.11 -17.11 7.62
CA ARG A 66 1.04 -16.17 6.95
C ARG A 66 0.31 -15.19 6.07
N VAL A 67 0.67 -13.90 6.19
CA VAL A 67 0.23 -12.87 5.26
C VAL A 67 0.98 -13.01 3.94
N ALA A 68 0.28 -13.38 2.88
CA ALA A 68 0.81 -13.49 1.53
C ALA A 68 0.82 -12.15 0.79
N ALA A 69 -0.22 -11.35 0.98
CA ALA A 69 -0.33 -9.98 0.45
C ALA A 69 -1.25 -9.15 1.34
N PHE A 70 -1.11 -7.84 1.23
CA PHE A 70 -2.03 -6.89 1.85
C PHE A 70 -2.30 -5.70 0.94
N GLY A 71 -3.34 -4.95 1.23
CA GLY A 71 -3.66 -3.69 0.60
C GLY A 71 -4.73 -2.95 1.37
N ALA A 72 -4.77 -1.63 1.25
CA ALA A 72 -5.80 -0.80 1.84
C ALA A 72 -6.83 -0.37 0.80
N CYS A 73 -8.05 -0.09 1.26
CA CYS A 73 -9.02 0.66 0.50
C CYS A 73 -9.73 1.65 1.41
N THR A 74 -9.62 2.94 1.08
CA THR A 74 -10.24 4.04 1.82
C THR A 74 -11.37 4.70 1.01
N ASP A 75 -12.17 5.51 1.68
CA ASP A 75 -13.22 6.35 1.06
C ASP A 75 -12.68 7.65 0.45
N CYS A 76 -11.36 7.75 0.22
CA CYS A 76 -10.66 8.96 -0.20
C CYS A 76 -10.69 10.12 0.83
N ARG A 77 -11.28 9.94 2.00
CA ARG A 77 -11.36 10.92 3.09
C ARG A 77 -10.61 10.46 4.34
N SER A 78 -10.68 9.16 4.60
CA SER A 78 -9.96 8.49 5.68
C SER A 78 -8.52 8.19 5.25
N PHE A 79 -7.62 8.09 6.21
CA PHE A 79 -6.24 7.68 5.95
C PHE A 79 -6.07 6.18 6.24
N SER A 80 -5.37 5.49 5.36
CA SER A 80 -4.95 4.11 5.61
C SER A 80 -3.74 4.01 6.53
N LEU A 81 -2.94 5.07 6.62
CA LEU A 81 -1.76 5.15 7.48
C LEU A 81 -1.85 6.31 8.46
N GLU A 82 -1.57 6.04 9.73
CA GLU A 82 -1.42 7.03 10.78
C GLU A 82 -0.03 6.96 11.40
N LEU A 83 0.80 7.96 11.13
CA LEU A 83 2.17 8.04 11.62
C LEU A 83 2.26 8.71 12.98
N GLN A 84 2.71 7.96 13.97
CA GLN A 84 2.97 8.45 15.32
C GLN A 84 4.47 8.73 15.52
N SER A 85 4.79 9.87 16.10
CA SER A 85 6.19 10.26 16.31
C SER A 85 6.91 9.44 17.38
N ALA A 86 6.17 8.91 18.38
CA ALA A 86 6.78 8.19 19.49
C ALA A 86 7.44 6.87 19.05
N PRO A 87 6.77 5.94 18.32
CA PRO A 87 7.42 4.75 17.81
C PRO A 87 8.57 5.05 16.83
N LEU A 88 8.39 6.03 15.95
CA LEU A 88 9.45 6.42 15.02
C LEU A 88 10.70 6.92 15.76
N ARG A 89 10.55 7.75 16.80
CA ARG A 89 11.67 8.21 17.63
C ARG A 89 12.31 7.07 18.41
N ARG A 90 11.52 6.13 18.90
CA ARG A 90 12.01 5.00 19.68
C ARG A 90 12.97 4.13 18.87
N TYR A 91 12.64 3.82 17.61
CA TYR A 91 13.42 2.87 16.80
C TYR A 91 14.43 3.56 15.87
N LEU A 92 14.13 4.75 15.35
CA LEU A 92 15.02 5.49 14.44
C LEU A 92 15.90 6.54 15.15
N GLY A 93 15.71 6.71 16.46
CA GLY A 93 16.34 7.78 17.24
C GLY A 93 15.58 9.11 17.12
N TRP A 94 15.81 10.01 18.08
CA TRP A 94 15.02 11.23 18.25
C TRP A 94 15.02 12.13 17.00
N PHE A 95 16.18 12.36 16.41
CA PHE A 95 16.31 13.24 15.24
C PHE A 95 15.71 12.64 13.97
N LYS A 96 16.17 11.44 13.58
CA LYS A 96 15.66 10.75 12.37
C LYS A 96 14.18 10.41 12.48
N GLY A 97 13.73 9.97 13.64
CA GLY A 97 12.33 9.64 13.89
C GLY A 97 11.40 10.87 13.82
N SER A 98 11.85 12.02 14.30
CA SER A 98 11.09 13.29 14.18
C SER A 98 11.00 13.75 12.74
N MET A 99 12.11 13.66 12.00
CA MET A 99 12.16 14.01 10.58
C MET A 99 11.30 13.04 9.73
N ALA A 100 11.39 11.73 10.01
CA ALA A 100 10.55 10.72 9.38
C ALA A 100 9.06 11.02 9.61
N ALA A 101 8.65 11.31 10.85
CA ALA A 101 7.27 11.65 11.17
C ALA A 101 6.78 12.87 10.37
N LEU A 102 7.59 13.91 10.23
CA LEU A 102 7.22 15.12 9.49
C LEU A 102 7.10 14.86 7.99
N ILE A 103 8.11 14.23 7.39
CA ILE A 103 8.16 13.98 5.94
C ILE A 103 7.05 13.00 5.53
N LEU A 104 6.96 11.87 6.24
CA LEU A 104 6.03 10.80 5.86
C LEU A 104 4.57 11.16 6.14
N LYS A 105 4.27 11.95 7.20
CA LYS A 105 2.93 12.53 7.37
C LYS A 105 2.53 13.36 6.17
N ARG A 106 3.43 14.22 5.71
CA ARG A 106 3.17 15.07 4.54
C ARG A 106 2.97 14.27 3.25
N GLU A 107 3.63 13.13 3.11
CA GLU A 107 3.51 12.29 1.91
C GLU A 107 2.32 11.34 1.95
N PHE A 108 2.08 10.67 3.08
CA PHE A 108 1.08 9.62 3.20
C PHE A 108 -0.28 10.07 3.75
N GLN A 109 -0.34 11.24 4.39
CA GLN A 109 -1.57 11.81 4.93
C GLN A 109 -1.99 13.07 4.16
N LYS A 110 -1.95 12.99 2.83
CA LYS A 110 -2.51 14.04 1.96
C LYS A 110 -3.99 13.73 1.74
N PRO A 111 -4.89 14.66 2.10
CA PRO A 111 -6.29 14.49 1.74
C PRO A 111 -6.45 14.53 0.22
N PHE A 112 -7.34 13.73 -0.32
CA PHE A 112 -7.77 13.89 -1.69
C PHE A 112 -8.49 15.25 -1.83
N VAL A 113 -8.16 15.96 -2.90
CA VAL A 113 -8.87 17.19 -3.24
C VAL A 113 -10.09 16.78 -4.04
N ASP A 114 -11.27 16.98 -3.45
CA ASP A 114 -12.56 16.74 -4.10
C ASP A 114 -12.75 15.30 -4.64
N PRO A 115 -12.71 14.27 -3.77
CA PRO A 115 -12.85 12.90 -4.24
C PRO A 115 -14.23 12.70 -4.88
N PRO A 116 -14.31 12.02 -6.04
CA PRO A 116 -15.58 11.66 -6.64
C PRO A 116 -16.43 10.85 -5.64
N SER A 117 -17.74 11.07 -5.64
CA SER A 117 -18.65 10.28 -4.80
C SER A 117 -18.56 8.79 -5.15
N GLU A 118 -18.80 7.92 -4.19
CA GLU A 118 -18.79 6.46 -4.37
C GLU A 118 -17.44 5.90 -4.90
N THR A 119 -16.33 6.57 -4.55
CA THR A 119 -14.99 6.17 -5.00
C THR A 119 -14.17 5.61 -3.84
N GLY A 120 -13.61 4.41 -4.05
CA GLY A 120 -12.62 3.79 -3.18
C GLY A 120 -11.19 4.01 -3.70
N SER A 121 -10.28 4.44 -2.83
CA SER A 121 -8.85 4.52 -3.13
C SER A 121 -8.16 3.23 -2.71
N VAL A 122 -7.61 2.49 -3.67
CA VAL A 122 -6.80 1.29 -3.40
C VAL A 122 -5.35 1.73 -3.21
N GLU A 123 -4.80 1.42 -2.04
CA GLU A 123 -3.53 1.96 -1.57
C GLU A 123 -2.61 0.86 -1.02
N PHE A 124 -1.31 1.08 -1.05
CA PHE A 124 -0.30 0.27 -0.37
C PHE A 124 -0.39 -1.24 -0.63
N ILE A 125 -0.55 -1.65 -1.89
CA ILE A 125 -0.53 -3.07 -2.23
C ILE A 125 0.87 -3.66 -2.04
N GLY A 126 0.98 -4.63 -1.13
CA GLY A 126 2.21 -5.34 -0.83
C GLY A 126 2.06 -6.85 -0.96
N THR A 127 3.12 -7.52 -1.42
CA THR A 127 3.14 -9.00 -1.54
C THR A 127 4.45 -9.52 -0.95
N ALA A 128 4.35 -10.46 -0.02
CA ALA A 128 5.51 -11.14 0.55
C ALA A 128 6.33 -11.83 -0.54
N LEU A 129 7.66 -11.77 -0.44
CA LEU A 129 8.58 -12.25 -1.47
C LEU A 129 8.28 -13.70 -1.89
N SER A 130 7.99 -14.57 -0.91
CA SER A 130 7.67 -15.98 -1.13
C SER A 130 6.35 -16.24 -1.85
N PHE A 131 5.45 -15.25 -1.93
CA PHE A 131 4.12 -15.37 -2.55
C PHE A 131 3.98 -14.52 -3.83
N ARG A 132 5.04 -13.90 -4.30
CA ARG A 132 5.02 -13.14 -5.56
C ARG A 132 4.69 -14.04 -6.75
N GLY A 133 3.92 -13.53 -7.71
CA GLY A 133 3.51 -14.28 -8.90
C GLY A 133 2.42 -15.32 -8.66
N GLN A 134 1.97 -15.54 -7.42
CA GLN A 134 0.97 -16.56 -7.06
C GLN A 134 -0.46 -16.02 -6.96
N GLY A 135 -0.70 -14.75 -7.31
CA GLY A 135 -2.04 -14.16 -7.35
C GLY A 135 -2.53 -13.56 -6.01
N ALA A 136 -1.70 -13.52 -4.94
CA ALA A 136 -2.12 -13.03 -3.63
C ALA A 136 -2.59 -11.57 -3.67
N ALA A 137 -1.86 -10.67 -4.35
CA ALA A 137 -2.28 -9.26 -4.51
C ALA A 137 -3.57 -9.15 -5.35
N SER A 138 -3.72 -9.98 -6.39
CA SER A 138 -4.98 -10.04 -7.16
C SER A 138 -6.16 -10.43 -6.27
N ALA A 139 -5.98 -11.43 -5.39
CA ALA A 139 -7.02 -11.87 -4.47
C ALA A 139 -7.47 -10.73 -3.54
N VAL A 140 -6.53 -9.95 -2.98
CA VAL A 140 -6.85 -8.78 -2.14
C VAL A 140 -7.66 -7.75 -2.92
N ILE A 141 -7.19 -7.36 -4.12
CA ILE A 141 -7.86 -6.32 -4.91
C ILE A 141 -9.26 -6.80 -5.35
N LEU A 142 -9.38 -8.02 -5.86
CA LEU A 142 -10.69 -8.58 -6.26
C LEU A 142 -11.67 -8.63 -5.08
N HIS A 143 -11.19 -9.02 -3.88
CA HIS A 143 -12.02 -8.99 -2.69
C HIS A 143 -12.54 -7.58 -2.38
N MET A 144 -11.69 -6.55 -2.49
CA MET A 144 -12.12 -5.16 -2.32
C MET A 144 -13.15 -4.75 -3.38
N LEU A 145 -12.90 -5.08 -4.65
CA LEU A 145 -13.82 -4.80 -5.75
C LEU A 145 -15.18 -5.46 -5.52
N ASP A 146 -15.22 -6.70 -5.06
CA ASP A 146 -16.47 -7.46 -4.92
C ASP A 146 -17.28 -7.07 -3.68
N HIS A 147 -16.62 -6.69 -2.57
CA HIS A 147 -17.29 -6.54 -1.28
C HIS A 147 -17.42 -5.10 -0.78
N LEU A 148 -16.66 -4.14 -1.35
CA LEU A 148 -16.77 -2.76 -0.91
C LEU A 148 -17.86 -2.00 -1.69
N PRO A 149 -18.55 -1.04 -1.05
CA PRO A 149 -19.74 -0.38 -1.60
C PRO A 149 -19.40 0.74 -2.60
N TYR A 150 -18.18 0.75 -3.14
CA TYR A 150 -17.77 1.76 -4.10
C TYR A 150 -18.12 1.35 -5.53
N ARG A 151 -18.52 2.33 -6.33
CA ARG A 151 -18.76 2.21 -7.77
C ARG A 151 -17.45 2.35 -8.55
N ASN A 152 -16.64 3.29 -8.12
CA ASN A 152 -15.38 3.61 -8.74
C ASN A 152 -14.23 3.20 -7.81
N PHE A 153 -13.14 2.73 -8.39
CA PHE A 153 -11.89 2.48 -7.68
C PHE A 153 -10.75 3.21 -8.38
N ILE A 154 -9.90 3.84 -7.59
CA ILE A 154 -8.71 4.52 -8.10
C ILE A 154 -7.45 3.97 -7.44
N ILE A 155 -6.36 4.02 -8.18
CA ILE A 155 -5.00 3.72 -7.71
C ILE A 155 -4.15 4.91 -8.12
N GLU A 156 -3.68 5.67 -7.15
CA GLU A 156 -2.95 6.91 -7.41
C GLU A 156 -1.44 6.73 -7.36
N GLU A 157 -0.75 7.51 -8.19
CA GLU A 157 0.70 7.73 -8.14
C GLU A 157 1.56 6.45 -8.17
N VAL A 158 1.24 5.51 -9.04
CA VAL A 158 2.09 4.34 -9.32
C VAL A 158 3.29 4.77 -10.15
N ALA A 159 4.51 4.44 -9.71
CA ALA A 159 5.72 4.72 -10.49
C ALA A 159 5.70 3.97 -11.84
N ASP A 160 6.02 4.65 -12.93
CA ASP A 160 6.08 4.06 -14.28
C ASP A 160 7.09 2.89 -14.39
N THR A 161 8.05 2.85 -13.50
CA THR A 161 9.03 1.76 -13.38
C THR A 161 8.49 0.53 -12.64
N ASN A 162 7.35 0.64 -11.96
CA ASN A 162 6.72 -0.49 -11.27
C ASN A 162 5.85 -1.31 -12.23
N ILE A 163 6.49 -1.84 -13.28
CA ILE A 163 5.82 -2.62 -14.35
C ILE A 163 4.99 -3.78 -13.78
N PRO A 164 5.44 -4.55 -12.77
CA PRO A 164 4.63 -5.63 -12.22
C PRO A 164 3.30 -5.15 -11.64
N ALA A 165 3.28 -4.01 -10.95
CA ALA A 165 2.06 -3.43 -10.38
C ALA A 165 1.11 -2.92 -11.49
N ILE A 166 1.63 -2.18 -12.47
CA ILE A 166 0.84 -1.66 -13.59
C ILE A 166 0.17 -2.82 -14.34
N ARG A 167 0.92 -3.85 -14.71
CA ARG A 167 0.37 -5.05 -15.38
C ARG A 167 -0.68 -5.79 -14.53
N LEU A 168 -0.50 -5.84 -13.21
CA LEU A 168 -1.49 -6.40 -12.31
C LEU A 168 -2.80 -5.62 -12.39
N TYR A 169 -2.73 -4.30 -12.28
CA TYR A 169 -3.90 -3.43 -12.30
C TYR A 169 -4.63 -3.46 -13.65
N GLU A 170 -3.89 -3.38 -14.76
CA GLU A 170 -4.45 -3.52 -16.12
C GLU A 170 -5.16 -4.87 -16.31
N LYS A 171 -4.56 -5.98 -15.84
CA LYS A 171 -5.17 -7.31 -15.88
C LYS A 171 -6.48 -7.39 -15.09
N LEU A 172 -6.62 -6.59 -14.04
CA LEU A 172 -7.83 -6.51 -13.22
C LEU A 172 -8.87 -5.52 -13.78
N GLY A 173 -8.59 -4.89 -14.92
CA GLY A 173 -9.52 -3.99 -15.60
C GLY A 173 -9.32 -2.51 -15.31
N PHE A 174 -8.32 -2.14 -14.52
CA PHE A 174 -7.99 -0.74 -14.33
C PHE A 174 -7.39 -0.14 -15.60
N THR A 175 -7.76 1.10 -15.90
CA THR A 175 -7.25 1.87 -17.04
C THR A 175 -6.59 3.15 -16.56
N GLU A 176 -5.51 3.55 -17.23
CA GLU A 176 -4.85 4.82 -16.94
C GLU A 176 -5.77 6.00 -17.24
N TYR A 177 -5.95 6.91 -16.28
CA TYR A 177 -6.72 8.14 -16.47
C TYR A 177 -5.90 9.40 -16.27
N LYS A 178 -4.71 9.28 -15.64
CA LYS A 178 -3.84 10.42 -15.38
C LYS A 178 -2.38 9.99 -15.37
N ARG A 179 -1.53 10.81 -15.97
CA ARG A 179 -0.08 10.65 -15.95
C ARG A 179 0.60 11.97 -15.61
N LYS A 180 1.41 11.98 -14.58
CA LYS A 180 2.13 13.16 -14.10
C LYS A 180 3.62 12.97 -14.31
N SER A 181 4.26 13.83 -15.10
CA SER A 181 5.72 13.82 -15.27
C SER A 181 6.39 14.35 -14.01
N LEU A 182 7.47 13.70 -13.59
CA LEU A 182 8.35 14.23 -12.57
C LEU A 182 9.30 15.28 -13.16
N SER A 183 9.75 16.21 -12.33
CA SER A 183 10.78 17.16 -12.76
C SER A 183 12.09 16.42 -13.13
N PRO A 184 12.92 16.96 -14.04
CA PRO A 184 14.18 16.32 -14.44
C PRO A 184 15.12 16.00 -13.27
N LYS A 185 15.06 16.81 -12.20
CA LYS A 185 15.83 16.59 -10.97
C LYS A 185 15.30 15.39 -10.18
N GLN A 186 13.99 15.27 -10.05
CA GLN A 186 13.34 14.14 -9.37
C GLN A 186 13.54 12.85 -10.16
N ALA A 187 13.33 12.87 -11.48
CA ALA A 187 13.51 11.71 -12.35
C ALA A 187 14.93 11.14 -12.27
N ARG A 188 15.95 12.00 -12.36
CA ARG A 188 17.37 11.57 -12.21
C ARG A 188 17.66 10.96 -10.84
N ARG A 189 17.02 11.45 -9.78
CA ARG A 189 17.26 10.95 -8.40
C ARG A 189 16.56 9.64 -8.12
N SER A 190 15.34 9.47 -8.63
CA SER A 190 14.48 8.29 -8.34
C SER A 190 14.53 7.21 -9.40
N GLY A 191 14.95 7.53 -10.63
CA GLY A 191 14.82 6.67 -11.80
C GLY A 191 13.38 6.58 -12.34
N ILE A 192 12.43 7.35 -11.76
CA ILE A 192 11.02 7.37 -12.14
C ILE A 192 10.77 8.61 -13.02
N ASN A 193 10.18 8.43 -14.20
CA ASN A 193 9.86 9.56 -15.07
C ASN A 193 8.44 10.05 -14.89
N HIS A 194 7.50 9.12 -14.64
CA HIS A 194 6.08 9.43 -14.51
C HIS A 194 5.46 8.72 -13.30
N MET A 195 4.48 9.40 -12.71
CA MET A 195 3.51 8.78 -11.81
C MET A 195 2.22 8.56 -12.58
N VAL A 196 1.75 7.32 -12.58
CA VAL A 196 0.57 6.86 -13.31
C VAL A 196 -0.56 6.64 -12.32
N SER A 197 -1.74 7.16 -12.64
CA SER A 197 -2.96 6.91 -11.85
C SER A 197 -3.95 6.13 -12.72
N LEU A 198 -4.57 5.11 -12.13
CA LEU A 198 -5.48 4.21 -12.82
C LEU A 198 -6.85 4.22 -12.13
N CYS A 199 -7.89 3.97 -12.91
CA CYS A 199 -9.26 3.84 -12.40
C CYS A 199 -9.97 2.61 -12.97
N LEU A 200 -10.98 2.16 -12.23
CA LEU A 200 -11.91 1.11 -12.64
C LEU A 200 -13.31 1.53 -12.20
N GLU A 201 -14.27 1.49 -13.11
CA GLU A 201 -15.69 1.63 -12.83
C GLU A 201 -16.35 0.25 -12.88
N LYS A 202 -17.06 -0.10 -11.80
CA LYS A 202 -17.88 -1.33 -11.78
C LYS A 202 -19.07 -1.17 -12.73
N ALA A 203 -19.30 -2.20 -13.51
CA ALA A 203 -20.48 -2.30 -14.37
C ALA A 203 -21.78 -2.40 -13.56
#